data_f34658484494c46fe09b37c5a952e1e2
#
_entry.id   f34658484494c46fe09b37c5a952e1e2
#
_cell.length_a   1.000
_cell.length_b   1.000
_cell.length_c   1.000
_cell.angle_alpha   90.00
_cell.angle_beta   90.00
_cell.angle_gamma   90.00
#
_symmetry.space_group_name_H-M   'P 1'
#
loop_
_entity.id
_entity.type
_entity.pdbx_description
1 polymer ?
#
loop_
_entity_poly.entity_id
_entity_poly.type
_entity_poly.pdbx_seq_one_letter_code
_entity_poly.pdbx_strand_id
1 'polypeptide(L)'
;MLPRWETPEHTEGYEGFYHLISCEGSVEETTLSYIIRDHDRDRFERRKKEFEHLVHKINKEFPDCASLDIKDQYYNMREKIEPVMYIVDLAEEAMKNVGVTPVVVPVRGGTDGARLSFEGLPCPNIFAGGHNFHGRYEFVPIPSMVKARDVIVEIARLVAEK
;
A
#
# COMPACT_ATOMS: atom_id res chain seq x y z
N MET A 1 -14.79 18.80 -7.02
CA MET A 1 -14.22 17.79 -7.97
C MET A 1 -12.92 17.33 -7.37
N LEU A 2 -12.66 16.03 -7.35
CA LEU A 2 -11.36 15.49 -6.90
C LEU A 2 -10.23 15.97 -7.82
N PRO A 3 -9.00 16.10 -7.30
CA PRO A 3 -7.84 16.52 -8.10
C PRO A 3 -7.55 15.56 -9.26
N ARG A 4 -7.51 16.06 -10.47
CA ARG A 4 -7.32 15.23 -11.69
C ARG A 4 -5.96 14.53 -11.77
N TRP A 5 -4.97 15.11 -11.13
CA TRP A 5 -3.57 14.66 -11.24
C TRP A 5 -3.11 13.87 -10.02
N GLU A 6 -4.01 13.62 -9.05
CA GLU A 6 -3.72 12.80 -7.88
C GLU A 6 -4.30 11.39 -8.04
N THR A 7 -3.92 10.73 -9.13
CA THR A 7 -4.32 9.37 -9.48
C THR A 7 -3.08 8.48 -9.58
N PRO A 8 -3.19 7.15 -9.51
CA PRO A 8 -2.03 6.24 -9.54
C PRO A 8 -1.08 6.47 -10.71
N GLU A 9 -1.61 6.83 -11.89
CA GLU A 9 -0.84 7.09 -13.11
C GLU A 9 -0.12 8.44 -13.14
N HIS A 10 -0.48 9.37 -12.25
CA HIS A 10 0.09 10.72 -12.21
C HIS A 10 0.91 10.98 -10.94
N THR A 11 1.03 10.00 -10.07
CA THR A 11 1.72 10.13 -8.78
C THR A 11 2.75 9.02 -8.62
N GLU A 12 3.83 9.29 -7.89
CA GLU A 12 4.92 8.33 -7.66
C GLU A 12 5.44 8.34 -6.22
N GLY A 13 6.29 7.38 -5.90
CA GLY A 13 6.99 7.31 -4.62
C GLY A 13 6.05 7.40 -3.41
N TYR A 14 6.21 8.44 -2.62
CA TYR A 14 5.43 8.68 -1.39
C TYR A 14 4.19 9.56 -1.58
N GLU A 15 3.86 9.91 -2.82
CA GLU A 15 2.68 10.70 -3.12
C GLU A 15 1.40 9.89 -2.94
N GLY A 16 0.41 10.50 -2.32
CA GLY A 16 -0.92 9.91 -2.15
C GLY A 16 -1.78 10.09 -3.40
N PHE A 17 -2.85 9.30 -3.50
CA PHE A 17 -3.74 9.33 -4.64
C PHE A 17 -5.18 8.92 -4.31
N TYR A 18 -6.06 9.23 -5.24
CA TYR A 18 -7.42 8.71 -5.33
C TYR A 18 -7.51 7.77 -6.53
N HIS A 19 -8.03 6.57 -6.34
CA HIS A 19 -8.19 5.60 -7.40
C HIS A 19 -9.64 5.14 -7.49
N LEU A 20 -10.32 5.50 -8.57
CA LEU A 20 -11.63 4.95 -8.90
C LEU A 20 -11.44 3.50 -9.36
N ILE A 21 -11.96 2.54 -8.59
CA ILE A 21 -11.85 1.11 -8.88
C ILE A 21 -13.00 0.66 -9.77
N SER A 22 -14.23 1.09 -9.43
CA SER A 22 -15.43 0.73 -10.18
C SER A 22 -16.43 1.87 -10.21
N CYS A 23 -17.23 1.84 -11.27
CA CYS A 23 -18.40 2.69 -11.45
C CYS A 23 -19.53 1.77 -11.96
N GLU A 24 -20.53 1.55 -11.12
CA GLU A 24 -21.63 0.64 -11.42
C GLU A 24 -22.95 1.36 -11.15
N GLY A 25 -23.90 1.20 -12.05
CA GLY A 25 -25.19 1.83 -11.82
C GLY A 25 -26.11 1.90 -13.02
N SER A 26 -27.20 2.60 -12.80
CA SER A 26 -28.24 2.91 -13.79
C SER A 26 -28.51 4.41 -13.84
N VAL A 27 -29.58 4.81 -14.51
CA VAL A 27 -30.01 6.21 -14.53
C VAL A 27 -30.46 6.69 -13.15
N GLU A 28 -30.99 5.77 -12.33
CA GLU A 28 -31.58 6.10 -11.01
C GLU A 28 -30.54 6.08 -9.89
N GLU A 29 -29.57 5.17 -9.94
CA GLU A 29 -28.58 4.99 -8.90
C GLU A 29 -27.22 4.60 -9.49
N THR A 30 -26.14 5.20 -8.99
CA THR A 30 -24.77 4.87 -9.37
C THR A 30 -23.88 4.78 -8.16
N THR A 31 -23.13 3.69 -8.05
CA THR A 31 -22.11 3.47 -7.02
C THR A 31 -20.72 3.68 -7.60
N LEU A 32 -19.94 4.51 -6.94
CA LEU A 32 -18.53 4.75 -7.25
C LEU A 32 -17.66 4.19 -6.12
N SER A 33 -16.79 3.24 -6.42
CA SER A 33 -15.86 2.68 -5.45
C SER A 33 -14.47 3.29 -5.64
N TYR A 34 -13.94 3.88 -4.55
CA TYR A 34 -12.63 4.50 -4.54
C TYR A 34 -11.69 3.84 -3.54
N ILE A 35 -10.40 3.80 -3.86
CA ILE A 35 -9.32 3.62 -2.91
C ILE A 35 -8.65 4.98 -2.69
N ILE A 36 -8.40 5.32 -1.42
CA ILE A 36 -7.57 6.45 -1.02
C ILE A 36 -6.27 5.89 -0.47
N ARG A 37 -5.14 6.43 -0.89
CA ARG A 37 -3.82 6.08 -0.37
C ARG A 37 -3.01 7.34 -0.09
N ASP A 38 -2.32 7.35 1.03
CA ASP A 38 -1.26 8.30 1.34
C ASP A 38 -0.31 7.66 2.35
N HIS A 39 0.98 7.95 2.26
CA HIS A 39 1.97 7.48 3.23
C HIS A 39 1.97 8.33 4.50
N ASP A 40 1.56 9.59 4.40
CA ASP A 40 1.42 10.51 5.51
C ASP A 40 0.01 10.44 6.09
N ARG A 41 -0.09 10.24 7.41
CA ARG A 41 -1.36 10.05 8.10
C ARG A 41 -2.26 11.29 8.05
N ASP A 42 -1.69 12.47 8.22
CA ASP A 42 -2.47 13.71 8.23
C ASP A 42 -3.01 14.04 6.83
N ARG A 43 -2.20 13.76 5.80
CA ARG A 43 -2.65 13.88 4.40
C ARG A 43 -3.71 12.86 4.08
N PHE A 44 -3.57 11.61 4.55
CA PHE A 44 -4.58 10.58 4.37
C PHE A 44 -5.92 10.97 4.99
N GLU A 45 -5.93 11.45 6.24
CA GLU A 45 -7.15 11.92 6.90
C GLU A 45 -7.76 13.14 6.20
N ARG A 46 -6.93 14.05 5.68
CA ARG A 46 -7.40 15.18 4.88
C ARG A 46 -8.07 14.72 3.59
N ARG A 47 -7.53 13.71 2.90
CA ARG A 47 -8.15 13.13 1.70
C ARG A 47 -9.53 12.55 1.96
N LYS A 48 -9.73 11.90 3.10
CA LYS A 48 -11.07 11.42 3.50
C LYS A 48 -12.04 12.58 3.69
N LYS A 49 -11.62 13.62 4.39
CA LYS A 49 -12.43 14.84 4.58
C LYS A 49 -12.76 15.54 3.26
N GLU A 50 -11.93 15.45 2.25
CA GLU A 50 -12.25 16.00 0.93
C GLU A 50 -13.43 15.28 0.29
N PHE A 51 -13.58 13.97 0.47
CA PHE A 51 -14.77 13.23 0.05
C PHE A 51 -16.02 13.66 0.83
N GLU A 52 -15.92 13.79 2.13
CA GLU A 52 -17.02 14.28 2.98
C GLU A 52 -17.50 15.67 2.53
N HIS A 53 -16.55 16.58 2.29
CA HIS A 53 -16.84 17.91 1.79
C HIS A 53 -17.49 17.89 0.38
N LEU A 54 -17.03 17.01 -0.48
CA LEU A 54 -17.57 16.87 -1.82
C LEU A 54 -19.04 16.41 -1.79
N VAL A 55 -19.33 15.36 -1.01
CA VAL A 55 -20.70 14.86 -0.83
C VAL A 55 -21.59 15.91 -0.19
N HIS A 56 -21.09 16.60 0.85
CA HIS A 56 -21.84 17.69 1.46
C HIS A 56 -22.19 18.81 0.44
N LYS A 57 -21.22 19.20 -0.40
CA LYS A 57 -21.43 20.20 -1.44
C LYS A 57 -22.47 19.75 -2.46
N ILE A 58 -22.43 18.49 -2.89
CA ILE A 58 -23.39 17.91 -3.83
C ILE A 58 -24.80 17.94 -3.22
N ASN A 59 -24.95 17.47 -1.99
CA ASN A 59 -26.25 17.44 -1.31
C ASN A 59 -26.80 18.84 -0.97
N LYS A 60 -25.94 19.85 -0.90
CA LYS A 60 -26.39 21.24 -0.77
C LYS A 60 -27.07 21.76 -2.04
N GLU A 61 -26.59 21.29 -3.21
CA GLU A 61 -27.16 21.67 -4.51
C GLU A 61 -28.32 20.74 -4.91
N PHE A 62 -28.20 19.44 -4.61
CA PHE A 62 -29.19 18.40 -4.87
C PHE A 62 -29.45 17.61 -3.59
N PRO A 63 -30.47 17.96 -2.81
CA PRO A 63 -30.72 17.33 -1.51
C PRO A 63 -30.85 15.81 -1.59
N ASP A 64 -30.16 15.12 -0.68
CA ASP A 64 -30.19 13.65 -0.48
C ASP A 64 -29.82 12.81 -1.70
N CYS A 65 -29.11 13.39 -2.68
CA CYS A 65 -28.74 12.68 -3.90
C CYS A 65 -27.42 11.90 -3.79
N ALA A 66 -26.62 12.09 -2.74
CA ALA A 66 -25.36 11.39 -2.56
C ALA A 66 -25.16 10.92 -1.13
N SER A 67 -24.69 9.71 -0.95
CA SER A 67 -24.24 9.14 0.31
C SER A 67 -22.77 8.75 0.24
N LEU A 68 -22.10 8.65 1.38
CA LEU A 68 -20.70 8.29 1.48
C LEU A 68 -20.50 7.26 2.61
N ASP A 69 -19.84 6.14 2.28
CA ASP A 69 -19.37 5.16 3.26
C ASP A 69 -17.82 5.10 3.16
N ILE A 70 -17.12 5.44 4.25
CA ILE A 70 -15.67 5.40 4.33
C ILE A 70 -15.26 4.32 5.32
N LYS A 71 -14.42 3.38 4.87
CA LYS A 71 -13.86 2.31 5.70
C LYS A 71 -12.35 2.30 5.62
N ASP A 72 -11.70 2.41 6.78
CA ASP A 72 -10.26 2.24 6.87
C ASP A 72 -9.90 0.76 6.74
N GLN A 73 -8.94 0.46 5.86
CA GLN A 73 -8.44 -0.90 5.67
C GLN A 73 -7.20 -1.15 6.54
N TYR A 74 -6.23 -0.25 6.49
CA TYR A 74 -4.97 -0.25 7.25
C TYR A 74 -4.27 1.10 7.06
N TYR A 75 -3.35 1.40 7.97
CA TYR A 75 -2.49 2.57 7.90
C TYR A 75 -1.08 2.17 7.43
N ASN A 76 -0.19 3.16 7.26
CA ASN A 76 1.21 2.92 6.94
C ASN A 76 1.87 2.14 8.10
N MET A 77 2.39 0.96 7.82
CA MET A 77 3.02 0.10 8.84
C MET A 77 4.31 0.68 9.42
N ARG A 78 4.87 1.72 8.83
CA ARG A 78 6.13 2.33 9.27
C ARG A 78 6.12 2.65 10.76
N GLU A 79 5.03 3.18 11.31
CA GLU A 79 4.89 3.48 12.75
C GLU A 79 5.05 2.25 13.65
N LYS A 80 4.78 1.04 13.11
CA LYS A 80 4.94 -0.24 13.82
C LYS A 80 6.30 -0.87 13.61
N ILE A 81 6.97 -0.52 12.52
CA ILE A 81 8.30 -1.04 12.17
C ILE A 81 9.41 -0.19 12.80
N GLU A 82 9.27 1.14 12.86
CA GLU A 82 10.30 2.03 13.43
C GLU A 82 10.82 1.61 14.81
N PRO A 83 9.99 1.18 15.79
CA PRO A 83 10.50 0.73 17.07
C PRO A 83 11.33 -0.56 17.04
N VAL A 84 11.27 -1.30 15.94
CA VAL A 84 11.91 -2.61 15.76
C VAL A 84 12.73 -2.67 14.45
N MET A 85 13.34 -1.56 14.06
CA MET A 85 14.11 -1.44 12.80
C MET A 85 15.18 -2.51 12.62
N TYR A 86 15.66 -3.11 13.71
CA TYR A 86 16.62 -4.22 13.66
C TYR A 86 16.18 -5.39 12.78
N ILE A 87 14.86 -5.58 12.58
CA ILE A 87 14.35 -6.64 11.68
C ILE A 87 14.56 -6.27 10.20
N VAL A 88 14.53 -4.98 9.88
CA VAL A 88 14.85 -4.46 8.54
C VAL A 88 16.35 -4.56 8.30
N ASP A 89 17.17 -4.12 9.29
CA ASP A 89 18.64 -4.21 9.20
C ASP A 89 19.09 -5.66 9.00
N LEU A 90 18.45 -6.62 9.69
CA LEU A 90 18.71 -8.05 9.54
C LEU A 90 18.38 -8.55 8.12
N ALA A 91 17.26 -8.09 7.56
CA ALA A 91 16.88 -8.46 6.20
C ALA A 91 17.85 -7.87 5.16
N GLU A 92 18.32 -6.64 5.37
CA GLU A 92 19.35 -6.03 4.52
C GLU A 92 20.68 -6.79 4.60
N GLU A 93 21.11 -7.21 5.80
CA GLU A 93 22.29 -8.03 6.00
C GLU A 93 22.18 -9.36 5.26
N ALA A 94 21.04 -10.05 5.42
CA ALA A 94 20.77 -11.31 4.72
C ALA A 94 20.81 -11.15 3.20
N MET A 95 20.24 -10.06 2.66
CA MET A 95 20.31 -9.77 1.23
C MET A 95 21.75 -9.61 0.76
N LYS A 96 22.57 -8.83 1.48
CA LYS A 96 24.00 -8.61 1.16
C LYS A 96 24.77 -9.93 1.17
N ASN A 97 24.55 -10.79 2.17
CA ASN A 97 25.23 -12.08 2.31
C ASN A 97 24.96 -13.03 1.15
N VAL A 98 23.77 -12.97 0.55
CA VAL A 98 23.44 -13.80 -0.63
C VAL A 98 23.66 -13.09 -1.97
N GLY A 99 24.36 -11.94 -1.95
CA GLY A 99 24.70 -11.19 -3.16
C GLY A 99 23.51 -10.47 -3.81
N VAL A 100 22.57 -10.00 -2.99
CA VAL A 100 21.46 -9.13 -3.40
C VAL A 100 21.70 -7.73 -2.83
N THR A 101 21.64 -6.71 -3.67
CA THR A 101 21.71 -5.31 -3.21
C THR A 101 20.35 -4.88 -2.67
N PRO A 102 20.22 -4.56 -1.36
CA PRO A 102 18.97 -4.11 -0.81
C PRO A 102 18.61 -2.71 -1.32
N VAL A 103 17.36 -2.51 -1.65
CA VAL A 103 16.79 -1.19 -2.02
C VAL A 103 15.48 -1.01 -1.24
N VAL A 104 15.45 -0.02 -0.37
CA VAL A 104 14.25 0.31 0.40
C VAL A 104 13.39 1.27 -0.41
N VAL A 105 12.18 0.84 -0.74
CA VAL A 105 11.23 1.61 -1.54
C VAL A 105 9.85 1.64 -0.89
N PRO A 106 9.05 2.69 -1.11
CA PRO A 106 7.68 2.72 -0.64
C PRO A 106 6.82 1.71 -1.42
N VAL A 107 5.98 0.97 -0.71
CA VAL A 107 4.93 0.15 -1.32
C VAL A 107 3.64 0.97 -1.35
N ARG A 108 3.14 1.26 -2.54
CA ARG A 108 1.95 2.10 -2.76
C ARG A 108 0.63 1.32 -2.65
N GLY A 109 0.71 0.00 -2.69
CA GLY A 109 -0.41 -0.90 -2.49
C GLY A 109 -0.57 -1.35 -1.05
N GLY A 110 -1.63 -2.11 -0.78
CA GLY A 110 -1.80 -2.82 0.48
C GLY A 110 -1.01 -4.11 0.53
N THR A 111 -0.58 -4.48 1.73
CA THR A 111 0.09 -5.75 1.98
C THR A 111 -0.46 -6.38 3.26
N ASP A 112 -0.44 -7.70 3.34
CA ASP A 112 -0.80 -8.41 4.57
C ASP A 112 0.12 -8.02 5.73
N GLY A 113 1.39 -7.71 5.43
CA GLY A 113 2.35 -7.22 6.41
C GLY A 113 1.91 -5.93 7.10
N ALA A 114 1.25 -5.02 6.38
CA ALA A 114 0.69 -3.82 6.99
C ALA A 114 -0.38 -4.18 8.02
N ARG A 115 -1.32 -5.07 7.67
CA ARG A 115 -2.37 -5.51 8.58
C ARG A 115 -1.80 -6.23 9.80
N LEU A 116 -0.91 -7.20 9.60
CA LEU A 116 -0.26 -7.95 10.67
C LEU A 116 0.51 -7.04 11.64
N SER A 117 1.15 -6.00 11.10
CA SER A 117 1.88 -5.02 11.93
C SER A 117 0.96 -4.29 12.90
N PHE A 118 -0.28 -3.96 12.49
CA PHE A 118 -1.27 -3.35 13.37
C PHE A 118 -1.94 -4.34 14.32
N GLU A 119 -1.89 -5.63 14.03
CA GLU A 119 -2.35 -6.71 14.92
C GLU A 119 -1.26 -7.13 15.94
N GLY A 120 -0.11 -6.46 15.95
CA GLY A 120 0.96 -6.66 16.94
C GLY A 120 2.14 -7.50 16.45
N LEU A 121 2.18 -7.87 15.15
CA LEU A 121 3.29 -8.55 14.51
C LEU A 121 3.96 -7.61 13.50
N PRO A 122 5.00 -6.85 13.87
CA PRO A 122 5.73 -6.01 12.92
C PRO A 122 6.28 -6.84 11.75
N CYS A 123 5.77 -6.58 10.55
CA CYS A 123 5.98 -7.45 9.40
C CYS A 123 6.37 -6.62 8.17
N PRO A 124 7.65 -6.20 8.03
CA PRO A 124 8.12 -5.53 6.82
C PRO A 124 8.12 -6.49 5.63
N ASN A 125 7.94 -5.93 4.43
CA ASN A 125 7.93 -6.73 3.21
C ASN A 125 9.36 -6.90 2.68
N ILE A 126 9.66 -8.08 2.14
CA ILE A 126 10.84 -8.34 1.32
C ILE A 126 10.41 -8.60 -0.13
N PHE A 127 11.34 -8.54 -1.06
CA PHE A 127 11.05 -8.76 -2.47
C PHE A 127 10.65 -10.21 -2.76
N ALA A 128 9.74 -10.40 -3.72
CA ALA A 128 9.42 -11.69 -4.31
C ALA A 128 10.14 -11.89 -5.67
N GLY A 129 10.61 -10.80 -6.27
CA GLY A 129 11.27 -10.79 -7.58
C GLY A 129 10.30 -10.89 -8.75
N GLY A 130 9.01 -10.58 -8.54
CA GLY A 130 8.01 -10.56 -9.58
C GLY A 130 8.03 -9.27 -10.41
N HIS A 131 7.41 -9.35 -11.57
CA HIS A 131 7.25 -8.25 -12.53
C HIS A 131 5.81 -8.17 -13.00
N ASN A 132 5.39 -6.97 -13.43
CA ASN A 132 4.06 -6.70 -13.99
C ASN A 132 2.91 -7.12 -13.05
N PHE A 133 3.07 -6.90 -11.74
CA PHE A 133 2.09 -7.26 -10.72
C PHE A 133 0.69 -6.75 -11.08
N HIS A 134 -0.31 -7.62 -10.88
CA HIS A 134 -1.70 -7.42 -11.24
C HIS A 134 -1.98 -7.29 -12.75
N GLY A 135 -0.97 -7.45 -13.58
CA GLY A 135 -1.09 -7.39 -15.05
C GLY A 135 -1.34 -8.76 -15.68
N ARG A 136 -1.82 -8.77 -16.93
CA ARG A 136 -2.02 -10.00 -17.70
C ARG A 136 -0.71 -10.77 -17.99
N TYR A 137 0.41 -10.08 -17.91
CA TYR A 137 1.74 -10.61 -18.18
C TYR A 137 2.59 -10.62 -16.91
N GLU A 138 1.95 -10.85 -15.76
CA GLU A 138 2.65 -11.02 -14.49
C GLU A 138 3.53 -12.28 -14.53
N PHE A 139 4.76 -12.17 -14.09
CA PHE A 139 5.70 -13.28 -14.04
C PHE A 139 6.74 -13.10 -12.95
N VAL A 140 7.35 -14.22 -12.54
CA VAL A 140 8.52 -14.25 -11.66
C VAL A 140 9.63 -15.03 -12.33
N PRO A 141 10.81 -14.44 -12.59
CA PRO A 141 11.96 -15.20 -13.09
C PRO A 141 12.43 -16.23 -12.06
N ILE A 142 12.76 -17.43 -12.52
CA ILE A 142 13.27 -18.50 -11.64
C ILE A 142 14.49 -18.07 -10.82
N PRO A 143 15.51 -17.37 -11.38
CA PRO A 143 16.63 -16.88 -10.58
C PRO A 143 16.22 -15.92 -9.46
N SER A 144 15.20 -15.09 -9.67
CA SER A 144 14.66 -14.19 -8.65
C SER A 144 13.96 -14.94 -7.52
N MET A 145 13.19 -16.00 -7.86
CA MET A 145 12.59 -16.89 -6.85
C MET A 145 13.65 -17.57 -5.98
N VAL A 146 14.74 -18.06 -6.60
CA VAL A 146 15.86 -18.67 -5.89
C VAL A 146 16.50 -17.67 -4.93
N LYS A 147 16.73 -16.42 -5.37
CA LYS A 147 17.30 -15.37 -4.52
C LYS A 147 16.37 -14.99 -3.37
N ALA A 148 15.05 -14.88 -3.61
CA ALA A 148 14.08 -14.62 -2.54
C ALA A 148 14.10 -15.74 -1.48
N ARG A 149 14.15 -17.01 -1.90
CA ARG A 149 14.33 -18.16 -0.99
C ARG A 149 15.63 -18.05 -0.19
N ASP A 150 16.74 -17.76 -0.85
CA ASP A 150 18.06 -17.70 -0.22
C ASP A 150 18.10 -16.60 0.85
N VAL A 151 17.46 -15.45 0.62
CA VAL A 151 17.32 -14.38 1.61
C VAL A 151 16.53 -14.86 2.83
N ILE A 152 15.42 -15.57 2.62
CA ILE A 152 14.59 -16.08 3.74
C ILE A 152 15.38 -17.08 4.60
N VAL A 153 16.12 -17.98 3.96
CA VAL A 153 16.97 -18.97 4.65
C VAL A 153 18.08 -18.26 5.42
N GLU A 154 18.71 -17.25 4.83
CA GLU A 154 19.78 -16.49 5.48
C GLU A 154 19.26 -15.65 6.66
N ILE A 155 18.06 -15.06 6.58
CA ILE A 155 17.40 -14.40 7.73
C ILE A 155 17.25 -15.40 8.88
N ALA A 156 16.73 -16.59 8.60
CA ALA A 156 16.56 -17.62 9.62
C ALA A 156 17.89 -18.04 10.26
N ARG A 157 18.97 -18.16 9.46
CA ARG A 157 20.31 -18.44 9.95
C ARG A 157 20.82 -17.35 10.88
N LEU A 158 20.74 -16.09 10.47
CA LEU A 158 21.18 -14.93 11.24
C LEU A 158 20.40 -14.77 12.57
N VAL A 159 19.11 -15.13 12.57
CA VAL A 159 18.31 -15.13 13.81
C VAL A 159 18.76 -16.24 14.77
N ALA A 160 19.11 -17.42 14.25
CA ALA A 160 19.54 -18.55 15.07
C ALA A 160 20.93 -18.38 15.69
N GLU A 161 21.75 -17.48 15.18
CA GLU A 161 23.10 -17.18 15.67
C GLU A 161 23.16 -16.06 16.71
N LYS A 162 22.04 -15.39 16.96
CA LYS A 162 21.89 -14.34 18.01
C LYS A 162 21.41 -14.92 19.32
#